data_f2810ccd416e414bbdf38cfa29aa9f11
#
_entry.id   f2810ccd416e414bbdf38cfa29aa9f11
#
_cell.length_a   1.000
_cell.length_b   1.000
_cell.length_c   1.000
_cell.angle_alpha   90.00
_cell.angle_beta   90.00
_cell.angle_gamma   90.00
#
_symmetry.space_group_name_H-M   'P 1'
#
loop_
_entity.id
_entity.type
_entity.pdbx_description
1 polymer ?
#
loop_
_entity_poly.entity_id
_entity_poly.type
_entity_poly.pdbx_seq_one_letter_code
_entity_poly.pdbx_strand_id
1 'polypeptide(L)'
;VGQAVLGVETDKASMEVEADVAGTVEAIHVKPGDKLSIGAKILSVAGGATATVPSGGSPAPAPAANGTKPKPAAASTTAGPAPAPVSANGSTKTKEKDLTPAGPATRRLARELGVALAEVKASGRGGRVTIADVKEFVKTERERIKTGGGVAAVGGMIVKQFALPPLRGFAKFGPVEKRPVAKIRQTIAKNLTIGWRTMPMVTQHDLADITDLEAGRKRIVDALPKGAPKITMTVLAVKACVAALKEFPHFNSSFDMNADELVVKKYYHIGIAVDTDRGLVVPVIRDADKKTIRDIAGEVVGLADKARAGKLGIDEMRGGTFTITNLGGIGGTAFTPIVNYPEVAILGLSRSALQPVVKDGQIVARLMMPMSLTYDHRVVDGADGARFTSRLAQLFSDPIRLLMES
;
A
#
# COMPACT_ATOMS: atom_id res chain seq x y z
N VAL A 1 30.05 -23.67 -18.57
CA VAL A 1 28.82 -23.47 -17.81
C VAL A 1 29.22 -23.21 -16.35
N GLY A 2 28.63 -22.20 -15.70
CA GLY A 2 28.95 -21.82 -14.32
C GLY A 2 30.23 -20.98 -14.13
N GLN A 3 30.90 -20.57 -15.19
CA GLN A 3 32.04 -19.66 -15.12
C GLN A 3 31.55 -18.21 -15.17
N ALA A 4 31.98 -17.37 -14.23
CA ALA A 4 31.69 -15.94 -14.24
C ALA A 4 32.27 -15.27 -15.50
N VAL A 5 31.40 -14.63 -16.29
CA VAL A 5 31.79 -13.98 -17.55
C VAL A 5 31.68 -12.45 -17.51
N LEU A 6 30.90 -11.94 -16.55
CA LEU A 6 30.69 -10.48 -16.41
C LEU A 6 30.33 -10.14 -14.97
N GLY A 7 30.94 -9.09 -14.41
CA GLY A 7 30.50 -8.44 -13.19
C GLY A 7 29.60 -7.25 -13.53
N VAL A 8 28.37 -7.24 -13.04
CA VAL A 8 27.41 -6.13 -13.19
C VAL A 8 27.26 -5.41 -11.86
N GLU A 9 27.48 -4.08 -11.88
CA GLU A 9 27.29 -3.23 -10.71
C GLU A 9 26.03 -2.38 -10.90
N THR A 10 25.13 -2.42 -9.92
CA THR A 10 23.92 -1.61 -9.87
C THR A 10 23.97 -0.72 -8.63
N ASP A 11 23.15 0.31 -8.55
CA ASP A 11 23.07 1.24 -7.40
C ASP A 11 22.86 0.55 -6.04
N LYS A 12 22.51 -0.74 -6.01
CA LYS A 12 22.16 -1.48 -4.78
C LYS A 12 22.91 -2.80 -4.58
N ALA A 13 23.55 -3.35 -5.59
CA ALA A 13 24.29 -4.61 -5.48
C ALA A 13 25.24 -4.82 -6.67
N SER A 14 26.36 -5.50 -6.46
CA SER A 14 27.20 -6.11 -7.50
C SER A 14 26.86 -7.59 -7.64
N MET A 15 26.67 -8.05 -8.87
CA MET A 15 26.35 -9.44 -9.21
C MET A 15 27.31 -9.93 -10.29
N GLU A 16 27.76 -11.18 -10.15
CA GLU A 16 28.48 -11.89 -11.21
C GLU A 16 27.49 -12.66 -12.07
N VAL A 17 27.60 -12.52 -13.38
CA VAL A 17 26.78 -13.25 -14.35
C VAL A 17 27.58 -14.43 -14.86
N GLU A 18 27.07 -15.62 -14.64
CA GLU A 18 27.69 -16.89 -15.06
C GLU A 18 27.24 -17.29 -16.47
N ALA A 19 28.09 -18.06 -17.15
CA ALA A 19 27.77 -18.58 -18.49
C ALA A 19 26.76 -19.72 -18.43
N ASP A 20 25.62 -19.56 -19.09
CA ASP A 20 24.55 -20.58 -19.21
C ASP A 20 24.86 -21.63 -20.27
N VAL A 21 25.78 -21.36 -21.19
CA VAL A 21 26.08 -22.21 -22.35
C VAL A 21 27.56 -22.56 -22.40
N ALA A 22 27.87 -23.82 -22.67
CA ALA A 22 29.24 -24.26 -22.92
C ALA A 22 29.64 -24.01 -24.37
N GLY A 23 30.80 -23.41 -24.61
CA GLY A 23 31.30 -23.14 -25.94
C GLY A 23 32.53 -22.24 -25.92
N THR A 24 33.09 -21.96 -27.11
CA THR A 24 34.23 -21.04 -27.26
C THR A 24 33.71 -19.63 -27.56
N VAL A 25 34.19 -18.62 -26.81
CA VAL A 25 33.79 -17.22 -27.02
C VAL A 25 34.35 -16.74 -28.35
N GLU A 26 33.47 -16.32 -29.26
CA GLU A 26 33.80 -15.83 -30.59
C GLU A 26 33.93 -14.30 -30.65
N ALA A 27 33.07 -13.60 -29.93
CA ALA A 27 33.12 -12.16 -29.82
C ALA A 27 32.52 -11.64 -28.49
N ILE A 28 33.13 -10.60 -27.92
CA ILE A 28 32.63 -9.86 -26.75
C ILE A 28 32.11 -8.53 -27.25
N HIS A 29 30.83 -8.22 -26.95
CA HIS A 29 30.13 -7.04 -27.46
C HIS A 29 30.06 -5.89 -26.45
N VAL A 30 30.63 -6.03 -25.25
CA VAL A 30 30.57 -5.06 -24.14
C VAL A 30 31.97 -4.75 -23.62
N LYS A 31 32.18 -3.53 -23.14
CA LYS A 31 33.44 -3.08 -22.53
C LYS A 31 33.21 -2.75 -21.06
N PRO A 32 34.25 -2.83 -20.20
CA PRO A 32 34.16 -2.36 -18.83
C PRO A 32 33.72 -0.88 -18.79
N GLY A 33 32.66 -0.61 -18.02
CA GLY A 33 32.04 0.71 -17.85
C GLY A 33 30.85 1.01 -18.77
N ASP A 34 30.44 0.09 -19.65
CA ASP A 34 29.27 0.26 -20.50
C ASP A 34 27.96 0.10 -19.66
N LYS A 35 26.97 0.95 -19.93
CA LYS A 35 25.63 0.82 -19.34
C LYS A 35 24.79 -0.16 -20.13
N LEU A 36 24.42 -1.26 -19.52
CA LEU A 36 23.67 -2.34 -20.16
C LEU A 36 22.17 -2.25 -19.83
N SER A 37 21.33 -2.55 -20.83
CA SER A 37 19.89 -2.75 -20.64
C SER A 37 19.56 -4.24 -20.67
N ILE A 38 18.44 -4.60 -20.02
CA ILE A 38 17.95 -5.99 -20.00
C ILE A 38 17.72 -6.47 -21.44
N GLY A 39 18.34 -7.61 -21.81
CA GLY A 39 18.29 -8.16 -23.18
C GLY A 39 19.43 -7.74 -24.11
N ALA A 40 20.43 -6.98 -23.66
CA ALA A 40 21.60 -6.65 -24.44
C ALA A 40 22.49 -7.88 -24.70
N LYS A 41 23.04 -8.01 -25.93
CA LYS A 41 24.01 -9.07 -26.25
C LYS A 41 25.35 -8.78 -25.58
N ILE A 42 25.79 -9.69 -24.72
CA ILE A 42 27.05 -9.56 -23.97
C ILE A 42 28.20 -10.23 -24.73
N LEU A 43 28.00 -11.47 -25.17
CA LEU A 43 28.99 -12.24 -25.89
C LEU A 43 28.34 -13.21 -26.91
N SER A 44 29.10 -13.62 -27.91
CA SER A 44 28.71 -14.65 -28.86
C SER A 44 29.59 -15.89 -28.63
N VAL A 45 28.96 -17.07 -28.56
CA VAL A 45 29.63 -18.34 -28.33
C VAL A 45 29.42 -19.27 -29.53
N ALA A 46 30.49 -19.80 -30.08
CA ALA A 46 30.45 -20.81 -31.14
C ALA A 46 30.39 -22.22 -30.51
N GLY A 47 29.46 -23.06 -31.01
CA GLY A 47 29.44 -24.50 -30.70
C GLY A 47 28.65 -24.96 -29.49
N GLY A 48 27.42 -24.45 -29.28
CA GLY A 48 26.55 -24.91 -28.20
C GLY A 48 25.28 -25.61 -28.66
N ALA A 49 25.11 -26.90 -28.29
CA ALA A 49 23.84 -27.56 -28.40
C ALA A 49 22.91 -27.10 -27.23
N THR A 50 21.69 -26.73 -27.56
CA THR A 50 20.63 -26.37 -26.62
C THR A 50 20.31 -27.51 -25.67
N ALA A 51 20.54 -27.32 -24.36
CA ALA A 51 20.05 -28.20 -23.32
C ALA A 51 18.87 -27.54 -22.59
N THR A 52 17.74 -28.26 -22.62
CA THR A 52 16.49 -27.97 -21.92
C THR A 52 16.69 -28.05 -20.40
N VAL A 53 16.16 -27.11 -19.66
CA VAL A 53 16.24 -26.99 -18.19
C VAL A 53 15.13 -27.86 -17.55
N PRO A 54 15.42 -28.69 -16.55
CA PRO A 54 14.42 -29.16 -15.60
C PRO A 54 14.46 -28.33 -14.31
N SER A 55 13.26 -27.94 -13.89
CA SER A 55 12.93 -27.29 -12.62
C SER A 55 13.21 -28.19 -11.42
N GLY A 56 13.75 -27.64 -10.34
CA GLY A 56 13.58 -28.19 -9.00
C GLY A 56 14.81 -28.17 -8.10
N GLY A 57 14.64 -27.60 -6.92
CA GLY A 57 15.45 -27.93 -5.74
C GLY A 57 16.20 -26.79 -5.06
N SER A 58 15.63 -26.32 -3.99
CA SER A 58 16.27 -25.49 -2.94
C SER A 58 17.39 -26.25 -2.22
N PRO A 59 18.45 -25.62 -1.79
CA PRO A 59 19.19 -26.10 -0.63
C PRO A 59 19.31 -25.07 0.50
N ALA A 60 19.29 -25.63 1.71
CA ALA A 60 19.40 -25.01 3.02
C ALA A 60 20.84 -24.55 3.37
N PRO A 61 21.01 -23.82 4.50
CA PRO A 61 22.23 -23.04 4.79
C PRO A 61 23.27 -23.82 5.61
N ALA A 62 24.53 -23.40 5.55
CA ALA A 62 25.57 -23.76 6.51
C ALA A 62 26.61 -22.62 6.65
N PRO A 63 27.52 -22.63 7.67
CA PRO A 63 27.50 -21.66 8.75
C PRO A 63 28.67 -20.65 8.74
N ALA A 64 28.63 -19.72 9.70
CA ALA A 64 29.55 -18.62 9.94
C ALA A 64 31.00 -19.04 10.26
N ALA A 65 31.95 -18.20 9.85
CA ALA A 65 33.25 -18.09 10.51
C ALA A 65 33.77 -16.64 10.51
N ASN A 66 34.24 -16.25 11.67
CA ASN A 66 34.81 -14.99 12.15
C ASN A 66 35.99 -14.41 11.34
N GLY A 67 36.13 -13.10 11.42
CA GLY A 67 37.48 -12.57 11.69
C GLY A 67 37.89 -11.30 10.97
N THR A 68 38.01 -10.21 11.77
CA THR A 68 39.00 -9.12 11.77
C THR A 68 38.87 -7.93 10.79
N LYS A 69 38.60 -6.77 11.41
CA LYS A 69 38.98 -5.41 10.93
C LYS A 69 40.51 -5.22 10.82
N PRO A 70 40.97 -4.33 9.97
CA PRO A 70 41.51 -3.10 10.53
C PRO A 70 41.11 -1.78 9.79
N LYS A 71 41.43 -0.70 10.49
CA LYS A 71 41.10 0.72 10.39
C LYS A 71 42.10 1.52 9.50
N PRO A 72 41.92 2.84 9.31
CA PRO A 72 42.03 3.56 8.02
C PRO A 72 43.33 4.38 7.85
N ALA A 73 43.56 4.88 6.66
CA ALA A 73 44.54 5.96 6.44
C ALA A 73 43.96 7.01 5.47
N ALA A 74 44.35 8.25 5.77
CA ALA A 74 43.81 9.51 5.29
C ALA A 74 44.48 10.05 4.01
N ALA A 75 43.72 10.97 3.39
CA ALA A 75 44.08 12.20 2.69
C ALA A 75 45.02 12.18 1.45
N SER A 76 44.55 12.75 0.35
CA SER A 76 45.16 13.97 -0.20
C SER A 76 44.34 14.54 -1.35
N THR A 77 44.09 15.81 -1.27
CA THR A 77 43.57 16.77 -2.23
C THR A 77 44.48 16.91 -3.47
N THR A 78 43.88 17.02 -4.67
CA THR A 78 44.39 17.97 -5.71
C THR A 78 43.28 18.31 -6.69
N ALA A 79 43.10 19.59 -6.92
CA ALA A 79 42.23 20.23 -7.88
C ALA A 79 42.91 20.30 -9.27
N GLY A 80 42.08 20.26 -10.31
CA GLY A 80 42.53 20.57 -11.67
C GLY A 80 41.35 20.47 -12.65
N PRO A 81 41.39 21.12 -13.82
CA PRO A 81 40.54 22.24 -14.21
C PRO A 81 39.35 21.84 -15.10
N ALA A 82 38.39 22.77 -15.25
CA ALA A 82 37.19 22.68 -16.06
C ALA A 82 37.44 22.50 -17.56
N PRO A 83 36.65 21.72 -18.29
CA PRO A 83 36.59 21.74 -19.75
C PRO A 83 35.43 22.60 -20.27
N ALA A 84 35.73 23.24 -21.41
CA ALA A 84 34.90 24.13 -22.20
C ALA A 84 33.69 23.41 -22.89
N PRO A 85 32.72 24.17 -23.42
CA PRO A 85 31.46 23.64 -23.90
C PRO A 85 31.56 23.03 -25.28
N VAL A 86 31.03 21.83 -25.45
CA VAL A 86 30.86 21.18 -26.76
C VAL A 86 29.42 21.32 -27.23
N SER A 87 29.29 21.78 -28.47
CA SER A 87 28.06 21.91 -29.25
C SER A 87 27.27 20.61 -29.34
N ALA A 88 25.99 20.70 -29.06
CA ALA A 88 25.00 19.64 -29.27
C ALA A 88 24.49 19.71 -30.74
N ASN A 89 24.71 18.67 -31.50
CA ASN A 89 23.89 18.35 -32.66
C ASN A 89 23.38 16.91 -32.47
N GLY A 90 22.09 16.75 -32.27
CA GLY A 90 21.42 15.47 -32.01
C GLY A 90 19.96 15.54 -32.40
N SER A 91 19.69 15.10 -33.58
CA SER A 91 18.46 14.71 -34.27
C SER A 91 17.18 14.60 -33.44
N THR A 92 16.25 15.47 -33.78
CA THR A 92 14.87 15.58 -33.25
C THR A 92 13.91 14.64 -33.97
N LYS A 93 13.19 13.81 -33.19
CA LYS A 93 11.91 13.24 -33.61
C LYS A 93 10.87 14.36 -33.66
N THR A 94 10.21 14.47 -34.79
CA THR A 94 9.18 15.43 -35.17
C THR A 94 8.02 15.40 -34.13
N LYS A 95 7.93 16.46 -33.30
CA LYS A 95 6.67 16.82 -32.61
C LYS A 95 5.87 17.68 -33.59
N GLU A 96 4.59 17.40 -33.72
CA GLU A 96 3.63 18.24 -34.42
C GLU A 96 3.89 19.71 -34.09
N LYS A 97 4.06 20.52 -35.13
CA LYS A 97 4.27 21.95 -35.03
C LYS A 97 3.00 22.55 -34.40
N ASP A 98 3.14 23.07 -33.18
CA ASP A 98 2.14 23.90 -32.53
C ASP A 98 1.93 25.15 -33.37
N LEU A 99 0.84 25.15 -34.16
CA LEU A 99 0.51 26.19 -35.15
C LEU A 99 -0.05 27.47 -34.51
N THR A 100 -0.17 27.50 -33.16
CA THR A 100 -0.71 28.66 -32.40
C THR A 100 0.19 29.89 -32.58
N PRO A 101 -0.30 31.01 -33.15
CA PRO A 101 0.49 32.20 -33.35
C PRO A 101 0.92 32.83 -32.01
N ALA A 102 2.22 32.86 -31.73
CA ALA A 102 2.78 33.44 -30.51
C ALA A 102 4.20 33.97 -30.77
N GLY A 103 4.57 35.04 -30.05
CA GLY A 103 5.92 35.61 -30.13
C GLY A 103 6.97 34.74 -29.44
N PRO A 104 8.28 34.91 -29.74
CA PRO A 104 9.37 34.11 -29.13
C PRO A 104 9.39 34.20 -27.61
N ALA A 105 9.17 35.38 -27.05
CA ALA A 105 9.10 35.59 -25.59
C ALA A 105 7.90 34.87 -24.94
N THR A 106 6.71 34.90 -25.60
CA THR A 106 5.52 34.16 -25.15
C THR A 106 5.75 32.65 -25.18
N ARG A 107 6.38 32.12 -26.22
CA ARG A 107 6.73 30.69 -26.34
C ARG A 107 7.74 30.25 -25.28
N ARG A 108 8.68 31.14 -24.91
CA ARG A 108 9.64 30.89 -23.83
C ARG A 108 8.92 30.83 -22.48
N LEU A 109 8.11 31.83 -22.17
CA LEU A 109 7.34 31.87 -20.93
C LEU A 109 6.38 30.69 -20.78
N ALA A 110 5.67 30.31 -21.86
CA ALA A 110 4.78 29.15 -21.84
C ALA A 110 5.55 27.85 -21.57
N ARG A 111 6.75 27.67 -22.11
CA ARG A 111 7.63 26.53 -21.81
C ARG A 111 8.15 26.54 -20.38
N GLU A 112 8.53 27.69 -19.86
CA GLU A 112 8.96 27.87 -18.46
C GLU A 112 7.85 27.52 -17.47
N LEU A 113 6.60 27.84 -17.81
CA LEU A 113 5.42 27.60 -16.99
C LEU A 113 4.70 26.27 -17.28
N GLY A 114 5.20 25.49 -18.25
CA GLY A 114 4.59 24.21 -18.63
C GLY A 114 3.21 24.32 -19.30
N VAL A 115 2.88 25.48 -19.91
CA VAL A 115 1.57 25.75 -20.51
C VAL A 115 1.61 25.46 -22.02
N ALA A 116 0.63 24.67 -22.50
CA ALA A 116 0.42 24.44 -23.92
C ALA A 116 -0.29 25.67 -24.53
N LEU A 117 0.35 26.32 -25.51
CA LEU A 117 -0.20 27.54 -26.13
C LEU A 117 -1.55 27.32 -26.84
N ALA A 118 -1.87 26.11 -27.24
CA ALA A 118 -3.16 25.73 -27.83
C ALA A 118 -4.33 25.84 -26.84
N GLU A 119 -4.05 25.79 -25.54
CA GLU A 119 -5.07 25.88 -24.45
C GLU A 119 -5.30 27.31 -23.99
N VAL A 120 -4.44 28.25 -24.40
CA VAL A 120 -4.52 29.66 -24.00
C VAL A 120 -5.39 30.44 -24.96
N LYS A 121 -6.41 31.13 -24.42
CA LYS A 121 -7.27 32.01 -25.22
C LYS A 121 -6.48 33.24 -25.70
N ALA A 122 -6.28 33.36 -27.02
CA ALA A 122 -5.51 34.43 -27.62
C ALA A 122 -6.30 35.74 -27.62
N SER A 123 -5.71 36.83 -27.09
CA SER A 123 -6.28 38.22 -27.11
C SER A 123 -5.57 39.14 -28.08
N GLY A 124 -4.42 38.76 -28.61
CA GLY A 124 -3.61 39.60 -29.50
C GLY A 124 -4.17 39.70 -30.93
N ARG A 125 -3.75 40.77 -31.64
CA ARG A 125 -4.17 41.06 -33.03
C ARG A 125 -3.88 39.88 -33.96
N GLY A 126 -4.90 39.41 -34.68
CA GLY A 126 -4.80 38.25 -35.59
C GLY A 126 -4.74 36.90 -34.87
N GLY A 127 -5.34 36.76 -33.68
CA GLY A 127 -5.39 35.50 -32.94
C GLY A 127 -4.04 35.09 -32.32
N ARG A 128 -3.18 36.05 -32.03
CA ARG A 128 -1.85 35.79 -31.43
C ARG A 128 -1.96 35.74 -29.92
N VAL A 129 -1.37 34.69 -29.30
CA VAL A 129 -1.22 34.56 -27.85
C VAL A 129 -0.14 35.53 -27.36
N THR A 130 -0.48 36.35 -26.34
CA THR A 130 0.40 37.30 -25.69
C THR A 130 0.96 36.79 -24.37
N ILE A 131 1.96 37.45 -23.80
CA ILE A 131 2.50 37.15 -22.48
C ILE A 131 1.41 37.33 -21.39
N ALA A 132 0.54 38.31 -21.56
CA ALA A 132 -0.58 38.59 -20.63
C ALA A 132 -1.55 37.40 -20.62
N ASP A 133 -1.90 36.83 -21.77
CA ASP A 133 -2.81 35.69 -21.89
C ASP A 133 -2.27 34.46 -21.16
N VAL A 134 -0.97 34.16 -21.30
CA VAL A 134 -0.32 33.06 -20.60
C VAL A 134 -0.36 33.27 -19.09
N LYS A 135 -0.09 34.48 -18.61
CA LYS A 135 -0.15 34.80 -17.17
C LYS A 135 -1.59 34.73 -16.62
N GLU A 136 -2.58 35.21 -17.37
CA GLU A 136 -3.99 35.15 -16.99
C GLU A 136 -4.50 33.70 -16.97
N PHE A 137 -4.13 32.90 -17.95
CA PHE A 137 -4.42 31.45 -17.96
C PHE A 137 -3.88 30.75 -16.72
N VAL A 138 -2.61 30.99 -16.36
CA VAL A 138 -2.00 30.41 -15.15
C VAL A 138 -2.70 30.90 -13.87
N LYS A 139 -3.10 32.17 -13.81
CA LYS A 139 -3.84 32.72 -12.67
C LYS A 139 -5.22 32.09 -12.54
N THR A 140 -5.96 31.99 -13.61
CA THR A 140 -7.30 31.38 -13.66
C THR A 140 -7.24 29.88 -13.29
N GLU A 141 -6.24 29.16 -13.77
CA GLU A 141 -6.06 27.75 -13.47
C GLU A 141 -5.67 27.53 -11.99
N ARG A 142 -4.85 28.43 -11.41
CA ARG A 142 -4.57 28.43 -9.95
C ARG A 142 -5.80 28.73 -9.10
N GLU A 143 -6.65 29.66 -9.53
CA GLU A 143 -7.91 29.97 -8.85
C GLU A 143 -8.89 28.78 -8.94
N ARG A 144 -8.97 28.13 -10.09
CA ARG A 144 -9.77 26.92 -10.31
C ARG A 144 -9.33 25.76 -9.42
N ILE A 145 -8.03 25.59 -9.21
CA ILE A 145 -7.46 24.60 -8.28
C ILE A 145 -7.83 24.94 -6.82
N LYS A 146 -7.79 26.23 -6.43
CA LYS A 146 -8.16 26.69 -5.08
C LYS A 146 -9.64 26.53 -4.77
N THR A 147 -10.53 26.63 -5.76
CA THR A 147 -11.99 26.53 -5.59
C THR A 147 -12.52 25.10 -5.69
N GLY A 148 -11.65 24.08 -5.68
CA GLY A 148 -12.05 22.66 -5.61
C GLY A 148 -12.46 22.03 -6.95
N GLY A 149 -12.19 22.69 -8.06
CA GLY A 149 -12.51 22.21 -9.41
C GLY A 149 -11.33 21.65 -10.21
N GLY A 150 -10.16 21.51 -9.61
CA GLY A 150 -8.95 21.05 -10.28
C GLY A 150 -8.27 19.89 -9.58
N VAL A 151 -7.74 18.97 -10.36
CA VAL A 151 -6.93 17.84 -9.91
C VAL A 151 -5.68 18.40 -9.23
N ALA A 152 -5.45 18.10 -7.95
CA ALA A 152 -4.24 18.48 -7.24
C ALA A 152 -3.02 17.91 -7.97
N ALA A 153 -2.14 18.77 -8.47
CA ALA A 153 -0.85 18.37 -8.99
C ALA A 153 0.07 18.06 -7.80
N VAL A 154 0.21 16.80 -7.48
CA VAL A 154 1.21 16.31 -6.53
C VAL A 154 2.52 16.20 -7.28
N GLY A 155 3.51 17.06 -6.93
CA GLY A 155 4.91 16.90 -7.30
C GLY A 155 5.21 16.64 -8.77
N GLY A 156 4.71 17.48 -9.72
CA GLY A 156 5.11 17.40 -11.13
C GLY A 156 4.66 16.14 -11.92
N MET A 157 4.08 15.16 -11.28
CA MET A 157 3.38 14.06 -11.93
C MET A 157 1.92 14.42 -12.08
N ILE A 158 1.52 14.80 -13.28
CA ILE A 158 0.12 14.76 -13.71
C ILE A 158 -0.24 13.27 -13.70
N VAL A 159 -0.87 12.80 -12.64
CA VAL A 159 -1.59 11.54 -12.68
C VAL A 159 -2.76 11.79 -13.61
N LYS A 160 -2.55 11.55 -14.91
CA LYS A 160 -3.65 11.47 -15.87
C LYS A 160 -4.66 10.52 -15.25
N GLN A 161 -5.80 11.05 -14.87
CA GLN A 161 -6.92 10.25 -14.43
C GLN A 161 -7.12 9.19 -15.52
N PHE A 162 -6.83 7.92 -15.21
CA PHE A 162 -6.99 6.83 -16.17
C PHE A 162 -8.46 6.83 -16.56
N ALA A 163 -8.79 7.46 -17.67
CA ALA A 163 -10.12 7.40 -18.24
C ALA A 163 -10.32 5.94 -18.66
N LEU A 164 -11.09 5.22 -17.86
CA LEU A 164 -11.48 3.86 -18.23
C LEU A 164 -12.24 3.91 -19.54
N PRO A 165 -11.92 3.03 -20.49
CA PRO A 165 -12.67 2.97 -21.74
C PRO A 165 -14.15 2.71 -21.44
N PRO A 166 -15.08 3.34 -22.17
CA PRO A 166 -16.49 3.13 -21.94
C PRO A 166 -16.86 1.67 -22.18
N LEU A 167 -17.59 1.09 -21.24
CA LEU A 167 -18.12 -0.27 -21.36
C LEU A 167 -19.22 -0.27 -22.43
N ARG A 168 -18.93 -0.83 -23.61
CA ARG A 168 -19.85 -0.86 -24.75
C ARG A 168 -20.02 -2.28 -25.28
N GLY A 169 -21.21 -2.56 -25.86
CA GLY A 169 -21.42 -3.74 -26.67
C GLY A 169 -21.85 -5.00 -25.94
N PHE A 170 -22.05 -5.01 -24.62
CA PHE A 170 -22.51 -6.22 -23.92
C PHE A 170 -23.81 -6.82 -24.44
N ALA A 171 -24.76 -5.98 -24.90
CA ALA A 171 -26.02 -6.42 -25.47
C ALA A 171 -25.87 -7.27 -26.77
N LYS A 172 -24.66 -7.25 -27.37
CA LYS A 172 -24.36 -8.11 -28.54
C LYS A 172 -24.18 -9.59 -28.16
N PHE A 173 -23.92 -9.87 -26.89
CA PHE A 173 -23.65 -11.21 -26.39
C PHE A 173 -24.85 -11.84 -25.67
N GLY A 174 -25.87 -11.04 -25.31
CA GLY A 174 -27.06 -11.50 -24.62
C GLY A 174 -27.84 -10.38 -23.92
N PRO A 175 -28.91 -10.70 -23.22
CA PRO A 175 -29.71 -9.74 -22.46
C PRO A 175 -28.84 -9.09 -21.36
N VAL A 176 -28.96 -7.78 -21.18
CA VAL A 176 -28.29 -7.02 -20.14
C VAL A 176 -29.28 -6.18 -19.36
N GLU A 177 -29.13 -6.16 -18.05
CA GLU A 177 -29.86 -5.27 -17.15
C GLU A 177 -28.91 -4.18 -16.63
N LYS A 178 -29.35 -2.92 -16.66
CA LYS A 178 -28.62 -1.79 -16.11
C LYS A 178 -29.26 -1.35 -14.79
N ARG A 179 -28.55 -1.44 -13.68
CA ARG A 179 -29.02 -1.00 -12.36
C ARG A 179 -28.22 0.23 -11.89
N PRO A 180 -28.88 1.27 -11.37
CA PRO A 180 -28.21 2.41 -10.81
C PRO A 180 -27.46 2.00 -9.53
N VAL A 181 -26.24 2.52 -9.36
CA VAL A 181 -25.43 2.28 -8.15
C VAL A 181 -25.80 3.29 -7.08
N ALA A 182 -26.16 2.82 -5.88
CA ALA A 182 -26.49 3.68 -4.73
C ALA A 182 -25.33 4.63 -4.38
N LYS A 183 -25.64 5.86 -3.91
CA LYS A 183 -24.65 6.89 -3.57
C LYS A 183 -23.59 6.39 -2.60
N ILE A 184 -23.97 5.64 -1.56
CA ILE A 184 -23.05 5.06 -0.59
C ILE A 184 -22.03 4.14 -1.26
N ARG A 185 -22.46 3.27 -2.18
CA ARG A 185 -21.58 2.37 -2.92
C ARG A 185 -20.65 3.12 -3.87
N GLN A 186 -21.11 4.24 -4.46
CA GLN A 186 -20.25 5.13 -5.26
C GLN A 186 -19.14 5.75 -4.41
N THR A 187 -19.46 6.18 -3.19
CA THR A 187 -18.48 6.73 -2.23
C THR A 187 -17.47 5.67 -1.80
N ILE A 188 -17.95 4.47 -1.43
CA ILE A 188 -17.10 3.33 -1.11
C ILE A 188 -16.13 3.01 -2.25
N ALA A 189 -16.64 2.92 -3.48
CA ALA A 189 -15.82 2.62 -4.67
C ALA A 189 -14.72 3.67 -4.88
N LYS A 190 -15.03 4.96 -4.69
CA LYS A 190 -14.03 6.04 -4.77
C LYS A 190 -12.96 5.91 -3.70
N ASN A 191 -13.35 5.73 -2.44
CA ASN A 191 -12.41 5.64 -1.31
C ASN A 191 -11.50 4.41 -1.43
N LEU A 192 -12.07 3.26 -1.76
CA LEU A 192 -11.28 2.04 -1.98
C LEU A 192 -10.33 2.18 -3.18
N THR A 193 -10.77 2.85 -4.26
CA THR A 193 -9.90 3.10 -5.41
C THR A 193 -8.74 4.02 -5.04
N ILE A 194 -8.98 5.05 -4.21
CA ILE A 194 -7.91 5.93 -3.70
C ILE A 194 -6.93 5.10 -2.89
N GLY A 195 -7.39 4.39 -1.86
CA GLY A 195 -6.55 3.56 -1.02
C GLY A 195 -5.70 2.57 -1.81
N TRP A 196 -6.33 1.80 -2.71
CA TRP A 196 -5.64 0.80 -3.53
C TRP A 196 -4.58 1.38 -4.48
N ARG A 197 -4.81 2.59 -5.01
CA ARG A 197 -3.88 3.24 -5.94
C ARG A 197 -2.74 3.99 -5.25
N THR A 198 -2.95 4.46 -4.04
CA THR A 198 -2.00 5.31 -3.33
C THR A 198 -1.12 4.54 -2.35
N MET A 199 -1.60 3.41 -1.85
CA MET A 199 -0.90 2.62 -0.84
C MET A 199 -0.45 1.27 -1.44
N PRO A 200 0.86 0.97 -1.52
CA PRO A 200 1.36 -0.37 -1.79
C PRO A 200 1.08 -1.26 -0.58
N MET A 201 -0.06 -1.96 -0.61
CA MET A 201 -0.52 -2.78 0.50
C MET A 201 0.12 -4.16 0.50
N VAL A 202 0.53 -4.61 1.68
CA VAL A 202 0.99 -5.99 1.93
C VAL A 202 0.11 -6.60 3.01
N THR A 203 -0.18 -7.89 2.91
CA THR A 203 -0.94 -8.62 3.93
C THR A 203 -0.08 -9.66 4.59
N GLN A 204 0.04 -9.58 5.91
CA GLN A 204 0.63 -10.58 6.78
C GLN A 204 -0.46 -11.47 7.36
N HIS A 205 -0.32 -12.80 7.21
CA HIS A 205 -1.24 -13.78 7.79
C HIS A 205 -0.58 -14.44 8.99
N ASP A 206 -1.38 -14.70 10.04
CA ASP A 206 -0.95 -15.42 11.23
C ASP A 206 -2.12 -16.15 11.89
N LEU A 207 -1.83 -17.03 12.84
CA LEU A 207 -2.81 -17.83 13.58
C LEU A 207 -2.71 -17.53 15.09
N ALA A 208 -3.83 -17.21 15.72
CA ALA A 208 -3.92 -17.08 17.17
C ALA A 208 -4.65 -18.29 17.79
N ASP A 209 -4.04 -18.91 18.80
CA ASP A 209 -4.72 -19.90 19.63
C ASP A 209 -5.65 -19.18 20.62
N ILE A 210 -6.95 -19.26 20.36
CA ILE A 210 -7.97 -18.59 21.18
C ILE A 210 -8.73 -19.56 22.09
N THR A 211 -8.24 -20.78 22.28
CA THR A 211 -8.97 -21.83 23.01
C THR A 211 -9.37 -21.38 24.41
N ASP A 212 -8.43 -20.85 25.16
CA ASP A 212 -8.66 -20.43 26.55
C ASP A 212 -9.45 -19.12 26.63
N LEU A 213 -9.19 -18.19 25.70
CA LEU A 213 -9.91 -16.92 25.56
C LEU A 213 -11.39 -17.16 25.24
N GLU A 214 -11.70 -18.03 24.29
CA GLU A 214 -13.07 -18.35 23.88
C GLU A 214 -13.82 -19.09 25.00
N ALA A 215 -13.15 -20.02 25.70
CA ALA A 215 -13.72 -20.69 26.86
C ALA A 215 -14.04 -19.69 27.98
N GLY A 216 -13.13 -18.76 28.28
CA GLY A 216 -13.36 -17.67 29.25
C GLY A 216 -14.49 -16.74 28.82
N ARG A 217 -14.49 -16.32 27.54
CA ARG A 217 -15.54 -15.46 26.99
C ARG A 217 -16.92 -16.10 27.11
N LYS A 218 -17.09 -17.37 26.76
CA LYS A 218 -18.36 -18.09 26.86
C LYS A 218 -18.85 -18.11 28.33
N ARG A 219 -18.02 -18.48 29.30
CA ARG A 219 -18.36 -18.48 30.71
C ARG A 219 -18.87 -17.11 31.18
N ILE A 220 -18.21 -16.02 30.76
CA ILE A 220 -18.65 -14.66 31.14
C ILE A 220 -19.97 -14.34 30.47
N VAL A 221 -20.15 -14.64 29.18
CA VAL A 221 -21.40 -14.35 28.45
C VAL A 221 -22.58 -15.12 29.03
N ASP A 222 -22.40 -16.39 29.42
CA ASP A 222 -23.44 -17.22 30.00
C ASP A 222 -23.87 -16.71 31.39
N ALA A 223 -22.97 -16.03 32.13
CA ALA A 223 -23.25 -15.41 33.43
C ALA A 223 -23.83 -13.99 33.32
N LEU A 224 -23.92 -13.41 32.10
CA LEU A 224 -24.46 -12.05 31.94
C LEU A 224 -25.98 -12.03 32.16
N PRO A 225 -26.54 -10.96 32.78
CA PRO A 225 -27.97 -10.75 32.86
C PRO A 225 -28.62 -10.72 31.46
N LYS A 226 -29.90 -11.16 31.42
CA LYS A 226 -30.69 -11.05 30.17
C LYS A 226 -30.73 -9.60 29.67
N GLY A 227 -30.40 -9.39 28.40
CA GLY A 227 -30.36 -8.06 27.79
C GLY A 227 -29.04 -7.32 27.91
N ALA A 228 -28.05 -7.83 28.62
CA ALA A 228 -26.71 -7.24 28.65
C ALA A 228 -26.01 -7.38 27.26
N PRO A 229 -25.20 -6.39 26.85
CA PRO A 229 -24.45 -6.47 25.63
C PRO A 229 -23.51 -7.68 25.59
N LYS A 230 -23.57 -8.48 24.52
CA LYS A 230 -22.75 -9.69 24.41
C LYS A 230 -21.29 -9.30 24.12
N ILE A 231 -20.38 -9.85 24.89
CA ILE A 231 -18.95 -9.77 24.63
C ILE A 231 -18.62 -10.72 23.49
N THR A 232 -18.33 -10.15 22.31
CA THR A 232 -17.94 -10.89 21.12
C THR A 232 -16.43 -10.94 20.96
N MET A 233 -15.91 -11.81 20.08
CA MET A 233 -14.48 -11.83 19.75
C MET A 233 -14.02 -10.48 19.17
N THR A 234 -14.87 -9.77 18.43
CA THR A 234 -14.57 -8.43 17.92
C THR A 234 -14.30 -7.43 19.05
N VAL A 235 -15.05 -7.48 20.15
CA VAL A 235 -14.85 -6.62 21.31
C VAL A 235 -13.50 -6.88 21.98
N LEU A 236 -13.11 -8.15 22.11
CA LEU A 236 -11.81 -8.54 22.64
C LEU A 236 -10.68 -8.13 21.68
N ALA A 237 -10.92 -8.23 20.37
CA ALA A 237 -9.97 -7.78 19.35
C ALA A 237 -9.73 -6.26 19.39
N VAL A 238 -10.74 -5.44 19.72
CA VAL A 238 -10.55 -4.00 19.93
C VAL A 238 -9.51 -3.75 21.01
N LYS A 239 -9.64 -4.44 22.15
CA LYS A 239 -8.70 -4.28 23.28
C LYS A 239 -7.30 -4.79 22.95
N ALA A 240 -7.20 -5.96 22.29
CA ALA A 240 -5.90 -6.49 21.81
C ALA A 240 -5.21 -5.54 20.82
N CYS A 241 -5.98 -4.98 19.88
CA CYS A 241 -5.44 -4.00 18.93
C CYS A 241 -4.98 -2.73 19.62
N VAL A 242 -5.73 -2.21 20.59
CA VAL A 242 -5.32 -1.02 21.36
C VAL A 242 -4.00 -1.27 22.09
N ALA A 243 -3.84 -2.42 22.75
CA ALA A 243 -2.59 -2.78 23.43
C ALA A 243 -1.42 -2.85 22.41
N ALA A 244 -1.61 -3.53 21.29
CA ALA A 244 -0.58 -3.63 20.23
C ALA A 244 -0.27 -2.26 19.59
N LEU A 245 -1.27 -1.40 19.34
CA LEU A 245 -1.07 -0.06 18.77
C LEU A 245 -0.28 0.89 19.68
N LYS A 246 -0.36 0.72 21.01
CA LYS A 246 0.47 1.46 21.96
C LYS A 246 1.94 1.08 21.85
N GLU A 247 2.23 -0.19 21.60
CA GLU A 247 3.58 -0.73 21.42
C GLU A 247 4.14 -0.44 20.02
N PHE A 248 3.27 -0.45 19.00
CA PHE A 248 3.64 -0.22 17.59
C PHE A 248 2.97 1.04 17.03
N PRO A 249 3.41 2.24 17.38
CA PRO A 249 2.72 3.49 17.05
C PRO A 249 2.63 3.81 15.55
N HIS A 250 3.49 3.23 14.71
CA HIS A 250 3.44 3.40 13.26
C HIS A 250 2.12 2.88 12.66
N PHE A 251 1.53 1.82 13.24
CA PHE A 251 0.23 1.33 12.81
C PHE A 251 -0.93 2.28 13.18
N ASN A 252 -0.72 3.17 14.16
CA ASN A 252 -1.69 4.17 14.60
C ASN A 252 -1.40 5.55 14.00
N SER A 253 -1.06 5.60 12.72
CA SER A 253 -0.60 6.82 12.04
C SER A 253 -1.35 7.07 10.72
N SER A 254 -0.96 8.13 10.04
CA SER A 254 -1.32 8.43 8.65
C SER A 254 -0.09 9.02 7.95
N PHE A 255 0.14 8.64 6.70
CA PHE A 255 1.22 9.20 5.91
C PHE A 255 0.73 10.35 5.02
N ASP A 256 1.21 11.56 5.28
CA ASP A 256 0.96 12.73 4.44
C ASP A 256 2.06 12.85 3.38
N MET A 257 1.74 12.42 2.16
CA MET A 257 2.66 12.51 1.02
C MET A 257 2.95 13.94 0.55
N ASN A 258 2.11 14.91 0.91
CA ASN A 258 2.32 16.29 0.47
C ASN A 258 3.31 17.02 1.37
N ALA A 259 3.31 16.66 2.66
CA ALA A 259 4.23 17.21 3.65
C ALA A 259 5.47 16.32 3.87
N ASP A 260 5.50 15.12 3.30
CA ASP A 260 6.48 14.06 3.59
C ASP A 260 6.58 13.74 5.10
N GLU A 261 5.40 13.72 5.78
CA GLU A 261 5.31 13.54 7.22
C GLU A 261 4.49 12.30 7.61
N LEU A 262 4.93 11.64 8.68
CA LEU A 262 4.16 10.59 9.35
C LEU A 262 3.43 11.19 10.54
N VAL A 263 2.10 11.28 10.44
CA VAL A 263 1.24 11.79 11.51
C VAL A 263 0.90 10.66 12.49
N VAL A 264 1.66 10.51 13.55
CA VAL A 264 1.42 9.52 14.61
C VAL A 264 0.34 10.03 15.56
N LYS A 265 -0.78 9.31 15.64
CA LYS A 265 -1.94 9.71 16.45
C LYS A 265 -1.75 9.27 17.90
N LYS A 266 -2.10 10.14 18.85
CA LYS A 266 -2.01 9.86 20.30
C LYS A 266 -3.37 9.52 20.90
N TYR A 267 -4.30 9.09 20.06
CA TYR A 267 -5.64 8.62 20.41
C TYR A 267 -5.92 7.32 19.64
N TYR A 268 -6.80 6.48 20.17
CA TYR A 268 -7.07 5.15 19.64
C TYR A 268 -8.56 5.03 19.31
N HIS A 269 -8.90 5.28 18.06
CA HIS A 269 -10.25 5.24 17.53
C HIS A 269 -10.38 4.07 16.57
N ILE A 270 -11.08 3.03 16.97
CA ILE A 270 -11.10 1.78 16.22
C ILE A 270 -12.37 1.67 15.38
N GLY A 271 -12.16 1.61 14.06
CA GLY A 271 -13.22 1.32 13.09
C GLY A 271 -13.62 -0.16 13.12
N ILE A 272 -14.92 -0.42 13.11
CA ILE A 272 -15.45 -1.80 13.03
C ILE A 272 -16.24 -1.94 11.74
N ALA A 273 -15.79 -2.82 10.84
CA ALA A 273 -16.52 -3.07 9.61
C ALA A 273 -17.84 -3.80 9.87
N VAL A 274 -18.94 -3.19 9.45
CA VAL A 274 -20.29 -3.74 9.58
C VAL A 274 -20.89 -3.93 8.20
N ASP A 275 -21.30 -5.15 7.90
CA ASP A 275 -22.01 -5.48 6.67
C ASP A 275 -23.48 -5.06 6.79
N THR A 276 -24.00 -4.41 5.73
CA THR A 276 -25.38 -3.94 5.64
C THR A 276 -25.94 -4.17 4.23
N ASP A 277 -27.24 -4.22 4.07
CA ASP A 277 -27.90 -4.34 2.77
C ASP A 277 -27.49 -3.26 1.75
N ARG A 278 -27.03 -2.10 2.25
CA ARG A 278 -26.58 -0.96 1.45
C ARG A 278 -25.08 -1.00 1.11
N GLY A 279 -24.34 -1.93 1.71
CA GLY A 279 -22.88 -2.11 1.59
C GLY A 279 -22.16 -2.04 2.94
N LEU A 280 -20.84 -2.23 2.90
CA LEU A 280 -20.00 -2.22 4.07
C LEU A 280 -19.81 -0.79 4.58
N VAL A 281 -20.07 -0.56 5.87
CA VAL A 281 -19.79 0.71 6.56
C VAL A 281 -18.87 0.47 7.75
N VAL A 282 -18.11 1.50 8.15
CA VAL A 282 -17.12 1.40 9.21
C VAL A 282 -17.40 2.45 10.29
N PRO A 283 -18.34 2.19 11.22
CA PRO A 283 -18.48 3.02 12.41
C PRO A 283 -17.24 2.93 13.30
N VAL A 284 -16.98 4.00 14.06
CA VAL A 284 -15.76 4.20 14.83
C VAL A 284 -16.04 4.25 16.32
N ILE A 285 -15.40 3.36 17.08
CA ILE A 285 -15.36 3.40 18.54
C ILE A 285 -14.26 4.39 18.92
N ARG A 286 -14.65 5.50 19.52
CA ARG A 286 -13.71 6.55 19.95
C ARG A 286 -13.10 6.23 21.30
N ASP A 287 -11.85 6.66 21.51
CA ASP A 287 -11.14 6.49 22.78
C ASP A 287 -11.24 5.06 23.36
N ALA A 288 -11.01 4.07 22.49
CA ALA A 288 -11.15 2.65 22.86
C ALA A 288 -10.16 2.21 23.96
N ASP A 289 -9.06 2.95 24.12
CA ASP A 289 -8.09 2.79 25.19
C ASP A 289 -8.64 3.14 26.59
N LYS A 290 -9.61 4.06 26.66
CA LYS A 290 -10.20 4.55 27.91
C LYS A 290 -11.48 3.80 28.32
N LYS A 291 -11.99 2.94 27.45
CA LYS A 291 -13.25 2.22 27.63
C LYS A 291 -13.04 0.82 28.18
N THR A 292 -13.94 0.38 29.02
CA THR A 292 -13.98 -1.02 29.48
C THR A 292 -14.49 -1.95 28.38
N ILE A 293 -14.25 -3.24 28.49
CA ILE A 293 -14.79 -4.26 27.58
C ILE A 293 -16.32 -4.18 27.49
N ARG A 294 -17.00 -3.86 28.59
CA ARG A 294 -18.47 -3.73 28.65
C ARG A 294 -18.96 -2.50 27.88
N ASP A 295 -18.26 -1.37 28.03
CA ASP A 295 -18.60 -0.14 27.31
C ASP A 295 -18.44 -0.36 25.80
N ILE A 296 -17.31 -0.95 25.38
CA ILE A 296 -17.07 -1.30 23.99
C ILE A 296 -18.13 -2.27 23.46
N ALA A 297 -18.52 -3.28 24.23
CA ALA A 297 -19.56 -4.23 23.82
C ALA A 297 -20.90 -3.53 23.59
N GLY A 298 -21.31 -2.62 24.46
CA GLY A 298 -22.52 -1.81 24.30
C GLY A 298 -22.46 -0.93 23.06
N GLU A 299 -21.33 -0.25 22.84
CA GLU A 299 -21.15 0.65 21.72
C GLU A 299 -21.10 -0.10 20.39
N VAL A 300 -20.43 -1.25 20.31
CA VAL A 300 -20.40 -2.11 19.11
C VAL A 300 -21.81 -2.53 18.71
N VAL A 301 -22.64 -2.96 19.66
CA VAL A 301 -24.04 -3.34 19.38
C VAL A 301 -24.83 -2.14 18.88
N GLY A 302 -24.77 -1.01 19.59
CA GLY A 302 -25.51 0.20 19.22
C GLY A 302 -25.10 0.75 17.83
N LEU A 303 -23.80 0.78 17.54
CA LEU A 303 -23.29 1.22 16.23
C LEU A 303 -23.69 0.23 15.11
N ALA A 304 -23.64 -1.07 15.37
CA ALA A 304 -24.04 -2.08 14.39
C ALA A 304 -25.55 -2.00 14.08
N ASP A 305 -26.39 -1.75 15.07
CA ASP A 305 -27.83 -1.59 14.87
C ASP A 305 -28.15 -0.30 14.10
N LYS A 306 -27.51 0.82 14.43
CA LYS A 306 -27.59 2.06 13.65
C LYS A 306 -27.12 1.87 12.21
N ALA A 307 -26.05 1.10 12.01
CA ALA A 307 -25.51 0.79 10.67
C ALA A 307 -26.53 0.06 9.81
N ARG A 308 -27.11 -1.04 10.32
CA ARG A 308 -28.12 -1.84 9.63
C ARG A 308 -29.40 -1.03 9.36
N ALA A 309 -29.80 -0.20 10.33
CA ALA A 309 -30.95 0.71 10.16
C ALA A 309 -30.67 1.88 9.20
N GLY A 310 -29.41 2.07 8.75
CA GLY A 310 -29.01 3.20 7.90
C GLY A 310 -29.08 4.56 8.60
N LYS A 311 -28.93 4.59 9.92
CA LYS A 311 -29.05 5.76 10.80
C LYS A 311 -27.71 6.25 11.36
N LEU A 312 -26.57 5.75 10.84
CA LEU A 312 -25.24 6.24 11.23
C LEU A 312 -25.06 7.71 10.80
N GLY A 313 -24.62 8.55 11.74
CA GLY A 313 -24.18 9.90 11.46
C GLY A 313 -22.82 9.90 10.76
N ILE A 314 -22.53 10.98 10.04
CA ILE A 314 -21.23 11.12 9.35
C ILE A 314 -20.08 11.12 10.35
N ASP A 315 -20.27 11.73 11.52
CA ASP A 315 -19.25 11.81 12.56
C ASP A 315 -18.97 10.45 13.22
N GLU A 316 -19.95 9.54 13.25
CA GLU A 316 -19.76 8.18 13.74
C GLU A 316 -18.91 7.30 12.81
N MET A 317 -18.63 7.75 11.58
CA MET A 317 -17.84 7.06 10.57
C MET A 317 -16.48 7.73 10.28
N ARG A 318 -16.10 8.76 11.06
CA ARG A 318 -14.89 9.55 10.82
C ARG A 318 -13.91 9.47 11.99
N GLY A 319 -12.65 9.69 11.68
CA GLY A 319 -11.59 9.81 12.67
C GLY A 319 -11.04 8.47 13.18
N GLY A 320 -11.34 7.37 12.50
CA GLY A 320 -10.71 6.08 12.75
C GLY A 320 -9.19 6.14 12.60
N THR A 321 -8.50 5.35 13.40
CA THR A 321 -7.04 5.25 13.36
C THR A 321 -6.55 3.89 12.90
N PHE A 322 -7.39 2.87 13.10
CA PHE A 322 -7.17 1.48 12.72
C PHE A 322 -8.53 0.79 12.56
N THR A 323 -8.67 -0.09 11.60
CA THR A 323 -9.94 -0.78 11.33
C THR A 323 -9.85 -2.27 11.63
N ILE A 324 -10.91 -2.85 12.20
CA ILE A 324 -11.09 -4.30 12.38
C ILE A 324 -12.26 -4.76 11.52
N THR A 325 -12.06 -5.82 10.75
CA THR A 325 -13.11 -6.50 9.99
C THR A 325 -13.17 -7.97 10.40
N ASN A 326 -14.35 -8.48 10.70
CA ASN A 326 -14.55 -9.85 11.21
C ASN A 326 -15.50 -10.63 10.30
N LEU A 327 -14.97 -11.62 9.59
CA LEU A 327 -15.71 -12.55 8.74
C LEU A 327 -15.92 -13.92 9.41
N GLY A 328 -15.57 -14.07 10.69
CA GLY A 328 -15.65 -15.33 11.42
C GLY A 328 -17.03 -15.98 11.44
N GLY A 329 -18.10 -15.17 11.41
CA GLY A 329 -19.49 -15.64 11.33
C GLY A 329 -19.93 -16.05 9.91
N ILE A 330 -19.20 -15.62 8.88
CA ILE A 330 -19.56 -15.84 7.46
C ILE A 330 -18.77 -17.03 6.90
N GLY A 331 -17.43 -17.00 6.98
CA GLY A 331 -16.57 -18.06 6.46
C GLY A 331 -15.21 -17.55 6.04
N GLY A 332 -14.48 -18.40 5.32
CA GLY A 332 -13.12 -18.10 4.85
C GLY A 332 -12.03 -18.47 5.85
N THR A 333 -10.85 -18.78 5.33
CA THR A 333 -9.65 -19.13 6.12
C THR A 333 -8.67 -17.96 6.18
N ALA A 334 -8.58 -17.16 5.12
CA ALA A 334 -7.78 -15.96 5.03
C ALA A 334 -8.36 -15.03 3.95
N PHE A 335 -8.08 -13.74 4.02
CA PHE A 335 -8.44 -12.75 3.00
C PHE A 335 -7.53 -11.53 3.12
N THR A 336 -7.50 -10.70 2.09
CA THR A 336 -6.72 -9.46 2.06
C THR A 336 -7.68 -8.28 2.16
N PRO A 337 -7.92 -7.72 3.36
CA PRO A 337 -8.73 -6.52 3.52
C PRO A 337 -8.02 -5.31 2.91
N ILE A 338 -8.79 -4.39 2.34
CA ILE A 338 -8.26 -3.12 1.81
C ILE A 338 -8.24 -2.10 2.94
N VAL A 339 -7.09 -1.44 3.14
CA VAL A 339 -6.92 -0.41 4.17
C VAL A 339 -7.82 0.79 3.88
N ASN A 340 -8.49 1.29 4.90
CA ASN A 340 -9.39 2.44 4.81
C ASN A 340 -8.59 3.74 4.90
N TYR A 341 -8.23 4.33 3.75
CA TYR A 341 -7.49 5.60 3.71
C TYR A 341 -8.19 6.70 4.53
N PRO A 342 -7.49 7.45 5.40
CA PRO A 342 -6.04 7.58 5.55
C PRO A 342 -5.42 6.76 6.69
N GLU A 343 -6.03 5.66 7.11
CA GLU A 343 -5.42 4.72 8.04
C GLU A 343 -4.22 4.01 7.40
N VAL A 344 -3.31 3.47 8.22
CA VAL A 344 -2.13 2.72 7.75
C VAL A 344 -2.42 1.22 7.69
N ALA A 345 -3.32 0.71 8.53
CA ALA A 345 -3.54 -0.73 8.60
C ALA A 345 -4.98 -1.12 8.96
N ILE A 346 -5.32 -2.38 8.63
CA ILE A 346 -6.59 -3.04 8.93
C ILE A 346 -6.33 -4.48 9.34
N LEU A 347 -7.01 -4.95 10.39
CA LEU A 347 -6.98 -6.33 10.84
C LEU A 347 -8.24 -7.08 10.38
N GLY A 348 -8.06 -8.16 9.65
CA GLY A 348 -9.10 -9.13 9.30
C GLY A 348 -9.07 -10.33 10.23
N LEU A 349 -10.24 -10.73 10.75
CA LEU A 349 -10.43 -11.96 11.50
C LEU A 349 -11.27 -12.93 10.67
N SER A 350 -10.80 -14.16 10.49
CA SER A 350 -11.51 -15.21 9.77
C SER A 350 -12.16 -16.22 10.73
N ARG A 351 -12.85 -17.22 10.19
CA ARG A 351 -13.53 -18.25 10.99
C ARG A 351 -12.52 -19.07 11.77
N SER A 352 -12.69 -19.09 13.09
CA SER A 352 -11.92 -19.97 13.96
C SER A 352 -12.36 -21.42 13.80
N ALA A 353 -11.39 -22.33 13.80
CA ALA A 353 -11.61 -23.76 13.66
C ALA A 353 -10.67 -24.56 14.58
N LEU A 354 -11.11 -25.74 15.00
CA LEU A 354 -10.23 -26.67 15.69
C LEU A 354 -9.17 -27.18 14.71
N GLN A 355 -7.91 -27.06 15.10
CA GLN A 355 -6.75 -27.53 14.34
C GLN A 355 -5.83 -28.36 15.24
N PRO A 356 -5.16 -29.39 14.72
CA PRO A 356 -4.13 -30.12 15.44
C PRO A 356 -2.89 -29.22 15.61
N VAL A 357 -2.49 -29.02 16.87
CA VAL A 357 -1.30 -28.23 17.22
C VAL A 357 -0.40 -29.09 18.10
N VAL A 358 0.90 -29.04 17.87
CA VAL A 358 1.87 -29.70 18.74
C VAL A 358 2.11 -28.80 19.96
N LYS A 359 1.75 -29.29 21.16
CA LYS A 359 2.01 -28.63 22.43
C LYS A 359 2.65 -29.64 23.38
N ASP A 360 3.77 -29.28 23.98
CA ASP A 360 4.54 -30.14 24.88
C ASP A 360 4.83 -31.53 24.29
N GLY A 361 5.11 -31.59 22.98
CA GLY A 361 5.40 -32.83 22.24
C GLY A 361 4.17 -33.67 21.89
N GLN A 362 2.96 -33.25 22.25
CA GLN A 362 1.71 -33.93 21.95
C GLN A 362 0.85 -33.18 20.94
N ILE A 363 0.12 -33.93 20.11
CA ILE A 363 -0.85 -33.35 19.17
C ILE A 363 -2.15 -33.11 19.95
N VAL A 364 -2.56 -31.86 20.09
CA VAL A 364 -3.80 -31.46 20.77
C VAL A 364 -4.68 -30.63 19.84
N ALA A 365 -6.00 -30.73 20.00
CA ALA A 365 -6.94 -29.91 19.27
C ALA A 365 -7.02 -28.52 19.92
N ARG A 366 -6.67 -27.47 19.19
CA ARG A 366 -6.76 -26.07 19.65
C ARG A 366 -7.67 -25.26 18.73
N LEU A 367 -8.38 -24.29 19.28
CA LEU A 367 -9.23 -23.40 18.49
C LEU A 367 -8.37 -22.26 17.93
N MET A 368 -8.03 -22.37 16.65
CA MET A 368 -7.16 -21.43 15.96
C MET A 368 -7.98 -20.37 15.21
N MET A 369 -7.65 -19.12 15.43
CA MET A 369 -8.27 -17.96 14.75
C MET A 369 -7.29 -17.39 13.74
N PRO A 370 -7.60 -17.47 12.43
CA PRO A 370 -6.77 -16.85 11.41
C PRO A 370 -6.92 -15.32 11.44
N MET A 371 -5.78 -14.64 11.38
CA MET A 371 -5.65 -13.19 11.30
C MET A 371 -5.02 -12.79 9.99
N SER A 372 -5.49 -11.69 9.42
CA SER A 372 -4.96 -11.09 8.18
C SER A 372 -4.76 -9.61 8.42
N LEU A 373 -3.52 -9.18 8.60
CA LEU A 373 -3.14 -7.79 8.79
C LEU A 373 -2.69 -7.20 7.46
N THR A 374 -3.45 -6.25 6.91
CA THR A 374 -3.03 -5.50 5.72
C THR A 374 -2.57 -4.11 6.14
N TYR A 375 -1.47 -3.67 5.58
CA TYR A 375 -0.85 -2.38 5.93
C TYR A 375 -0.19 -1.70 4.72
N ASP A 376 -0.02 -0.38 4.83
CA ASP A 376 0.71 0.45 3.87
C ASP A 376 2.21 0.22 4.01
N HIS A 377 2.84 -0.43 3.00
CA HIS A 377 4.26 -0.79 3.06
C HIS A 377 5.21 0.41 2.93
N ARG A 378 4.70 1.63 2.74
CA ARG A 378 5.50 2.86 2.82
C ARG A 378 5.78 3.28 4.27
N VAL A 379 4.96 2.80 5.22
CA VAL A 379 5.02 3.16 6.65
C VAL A 379 5.48 2.00 7.51
N VAL A 380 5.06 0.79 7.16
CA VAL A 380 5.32 -0.43 7.91
C VAL A 380 6.02 -1.44 7.01
N ASP A 381 7.13 -1.97 7.45
CA ASP A 381 7.83 -3.06 6.75
C ASP A 381 7.34 -4.45 7.20
N GLY A 382 7.83 -5.50 6.48
CA GLY A 382 7.42 -6.88 6.73
C GLY A 382 7.79 -7.38 8.14
N ALA A 383 8.90 -6.91 8.69
CA ALA A 383 9.34 -7.31 10.03
C ALA A 383 8.41 -6.75 11.12
N ASP A 384 7.98 -5.50 10.98
CA ASP A 384 7.05 -4.86 11.91
C ASP A 384 5.65 -5.45 11.77
N GLY A 385 5.21 -5.77 10.53
CA GLY A 385 3.98 -6.52 10.28
C GLY A 385 3.95 -7.86 11.01
N ALA A 386 5.04 -8.63 10.92
CA ALA A 386 5.17 -9.92 11.59
C ALA A 386 5.20 -9.78 13.13
N ARG A 387 5.94 -8.80 13.67
CA ARG A 387 5.98 -8.54 15.12
C ARG A 387 4.60 -8.16 15.65
N PHE A 388 3.87 -7.30 14.92
CA PHE A 388 2.52 -6.88 15.29
C PHE A 388 1.54 -8.07 15.33
N THR A 389 1.53 -8.93 14.30
CA THR A 389 0.66 -10.12 14.28
C THR A 389 1.04 -11.13 15.35
N SER A 390 2.34 -11.37 15.57
CA SER A 390 2.82 -12.22 16.66
C SER A 390 2.42 -11.67 18.03
N ARG A 391 2.47 -10.35 18.21
CA ARG A 391 2.00 -9.70 19.44
C ARG A 391 0.50 -9.89 19.67
N LEU A 392 -0.32 -9.72 18.62
CA LEU A 392 -1.74 -10.02 18.67
C LEU A 392 -2.01 -11.49 19.03
N ALA A 393 -1.28 -12.42 18.42
CA ALA A 393 -1.40 -13.85 18.71
C ALA A 393 -1.11 -14.15 20.20
N GLN A 394 -0.09 -13.53 20.78
CA GLN A 394 0.21 -13.64 22.22
C GLN A 394 -0.92 -13.12 23.09
N LEU A 395 -1.47 -11.92 22.77
CA LEU A 395 -2.57 -11.33 23.53
C LEU A 395 -3.86 -12.19 23.46
N PHE A 396 -4.14 -12.78 22.31
CA PHE A 396 -5.29 -13.66 22.15
C PHE A 396 -5.09 -15.03 22.82
N SER A 397 -3.86 -15.51 22.94
CA SER A 397 -3.56 -16.80 23.57
C SER A 397 -3.53 -16.74 25.09
N ASP A 398 -3.41 -15.55 25.69
CA ASP A 398 -3.36 -15.34 27.13
C ASP A 398 -4.41 -14.30 27.57
N PRO A 399 -5.59 -14.76 28.05
CA PRO A 399 -6.65 -13.88 28.50
C PRO A 399 -6.27 -12.93 29.65
N ILE A 400 -5.37 -13.38 30.54
CA ILE A 400 -4.93 -12.58 31.70
C ILE A 400 -4.04 -11.43 31.19
N ARG A 401 -3.10 -11.74 30.32
CA ARG A 401 -2.24 -10.73 29.68
C ARG A 401 -3.08 -9.69 28.93
N LEU A 402 -4.05 -10.15 28.13
CA LEU A 402 -4.97 -9.25 27.44
C LEU A 402 -5.66 -8.27 28.38
N LEU A 403 -6.13 -8.74 29.54
CA LEU A 403 -6.82 -7.89 30.53
C LEU A 403 -5.86 -6.94 31.24
N MET A 404 -4.62 -7.34 31.48
CA MET A 404 -3.62 -6.50 32.18
C MET A 404 -3.07 -5.38 31.30
N GLU A 405 -2.99 -5.60 30.01
CA GLU A 405 -2.35 -4.67 29.06
C GLU A 405 -3.36 -3.84 28.24
N SER A 406 -4.66 -4.09 28.39
CA SER A 406 -5.71 -3.45 27.58
C SER A 406 -6.30 -2.16 28.17
#